data_b242116132d65bc36be6ccf40aafacf2
#
_entry.id   b242116132d65bc36be6ccf40aafacf2
#
_cell.length_a   1.000
_cell.length_b   1.000
_cell.length_c   1.000
_cell.angle_alpha   90.00
_cell.angle_beta   90.00
_cell.angle_gamma   90.00
#
_symmetry.space_group_name_H-M   'P 1'
#
loop_
_entity.id
_entity.type
_entity.pdbx_description
1 polymer ?
#
loop_
_entity_poly.entity_id
_entity_poly.type
_entity_poly.pdbx_seq_one_letter_code
_entity_poly.pdbx_strand_id
1 'polypeptide(L)' 'MQLNIKYFGLIAEITKCNEEVLEFSNATISDLKDVLIGKYPELKTKDFQIAQNKEIVSNSTRVSGEELALLPPFSGG' A
#
# COMPACT_ATOMS: atom_id res chain seq x y z
N MET A 1 2.08 5.07 -14.53
CA MET A 1 1.91 6.26 -13.66
C MET A 1 2.78 6.14 -12.44
N GLN A 2 3.16 7.25 -11.87
CA GLN A 2 3.92 7.25 -10.63
C GLN A 2 2.97 7.36 -9.45
N LEU A 3 3.19 6.52 -8.46
CA LEU A 3 2.39 6.53 -7.24
C LEU A 3 3.24 7.02 -6.08
N ASN A 4 2.65 7.86 -5.26
CA ASN A 4 3.29 8.34 -4.04
C ASN A 4 2.68 7.54 -2.90
N ILE A 5 3.47 6.65 -2.30
CA ILE A 5 2.98 5.72 -1.30
C ILE A 5 3.59 6.04 0.04
N LYS A 6 2.76 6.21 1.05
CA LYS A 6 3.22 6.44 2.41
C LYS A 6 3.04 5.17 3.24
N TYR A 7 4.02 4.91 4.09
CA TYR A 7 4.01 3.73 4.95
C TYR A 7 3.94 4.16 6.40
N PHE A 8 3.12 3.48 7.17
CA PHE A 8 2.92 3.84 8.57
C PHE A 8 3.18 2.64 9.49
N GLY A 9 3.61 2.96 10.73
CA GLY A 9 3.79 1.96 11.76
C GLY A 9 4.74 0.84 11.36
N LEU A 10 4.34 -0.38 11.62
CA LEU A 10 5.16 -1.55 11.31
C LEU A 10 5.47 -1.66 9.82
N ILE A 11 4.57 -1.18 8.98
CA ILE A 11 4.81 -1.23 7.53
C ILE A 11 6.04 -0.40 7.18
N ALA A 12 6.19 0.78 7.80
CA ALA A 12 7.35 1.62 7.56
C ALA A 12 8.64 0.94 8.02
N GLU A 13 8.57 0.12 9.06
CA GLU A 13 9.73 -0.63 9.53
C GLU A 13 10.14 -1.71 8.52
N ILE A 14 9.15 -2.34 7.90
CA ILE A 14 9.41 -3.39 6.92
C ILE A 14 10.03 -2.79 5.65
N THR A 15 9.50 -1.68 5.18
CA THR A 15 9.97 -1.05 3.96
C THR A 15 11.23 -0.22 4.20
N LYS A 16 11.47 0.14 5.46
CA LYS A 16 12.61 0.95 5.89
C LYS A 16 12.57 2.35 5.32
N CYS A 17 11.38 2.82 5.01
CA CYS A 17 11.17 4.20 4.56
C CYS A 17 9.75 4.61 4.94
N ASN A 18 9.54 5.92 5.03
CA ASN A 18 8.22 6.45 5.37
C ASN A 18 7.37 6.72 4.15
N GLU A 19 7.99 6.87 3.01
CA GLU A 19 7.28 7.05 1.74
C GLU A 19 8.20 6.73 0.59
N GLU A 20 7.60 6.41 -0.54
CA GLU A 20 8.38 6.21 -1.75
C GLU A 20 7.52 6.45 -2.98
N VAL A 21 8.18 6.70 -4.09
CA VAL A 21 7.52 6.84 -5.38
C VAL A 21 7.68 5.52 -6.11
N LEU A 22 6.59 4.98 -6.61
CA LEU A 22 6.58 3.70 -7.30
C LEU A 22 5.99 3.86 -8.69
N GLU A 23 6.66 3.34 -9.69
CA GLU A 23 6.11 3.30 -11.02
C GLU A 23 5.12 2.14 -11.11
N PHE A 24 3.93 2.39 -11.62
CA PHE A 24 2.87 1.39 -11.62
C PHE A 24 1.99 1.54 -12.86
N SER A 25 1.59 0.41 -13.42
CA SER A 25 0.64 0.40 -14.53
C SER A 25 -0.77 0.56 -14.01
N ASN A 26 -1.67 1.08 -14.84
CA ASN A 26 -3.05 1.29 -14.44
C ASN A 26 -3.74 -0.05 -14.17
N ALA A 27 -3.97 -0.36 -12.89
CA ALA A 27 -4.53 -1.64 -12.44
C ALA A 27 -5.22 -1.46 -11.10
N THR A 28 -5.56 -2.57 -10.45
CA THR A 28 -6.33 -2.53 -9.20
C THR A 28 -5.43 -2.52 -7.96
N ILE A 29 -6.07 -2.30 -6.81
CA ILE A 29 -5.37 -2.36 -5.53
C ILE A 29 -4.77 -3.75 -5.30
N SER A 30 -5.48 -4.81 -5.72
CA SER A 30 -4.94 -6.17 -5.62
C SER A 30 -3.63 -6.32 -6.37
N ASP A 31 -3.57 -5.73 -7.57
CA ASP A 31 -2.34 -5.77 -8.36
C ASP A 31 -1.23 -4.98 -7.68
N LEU A 32 -1.58 -3.85 -7.08
CA LEU A 32 -0.60 -3.05 -6.36
C LEU A 32 -0.04 -3.81 -5.16
N LYS A 33 -0.91 -4.52 -4.44
CA LYS A 33 -0.45 -5.34 -3.32
C LYS A 33 0.55 -6.40 -3.78
N ASP A 34 0.28 -7.04 -4.92
CA ASP A 34 1.18 -8.04 -5.47
C ASP A 34 2.55 -7.45 -5.79
N VAL A 35 2.57 -6.27 -6.36
CA VAL A 35 3.82 -5.57 -6.66
C VAL A 35 4.59 -5.25 -5.39
N LEU A 36 3.88 -4.76 -4.37
CA LEU A 36 4.53 -4.41 -3.11
C LEU A 36 5.03 -5.63 -2.36
N ILE A 37 4.29 -6.73 -2.39
CA ILE A 37 4.74 -7.98 -1.77
C ILE A 37 5.97 -8.52 -2.50
N GLY A 38 6.01 -8.37 -3.81
CA GLY A 38 7.18 -8.77 -4.56
C GLY A 38 8.42 -7.96 -4.20
N LYS A 39 8.22 -6.67 -3.91
CA LYS A 39 9.32 -5.79 -3.52
C LYS A 39 9.71 -5.97 -2.05
N TYR A 40 8.73 -6.21 -1.20
CA TYR A 40 8.91 -6.38 0.24
C TYR A 40 8.22 -7.67 0.69
N PRO A 41 8.89 -8.82 0.53
CA PRO A 41 8.25 -10.12 0.81
C PRO A 41 7.70 -10.27 2.22
N GLU A 42 8.25 -9.54 3.18
CA GLU A 42 7.73 -9.61 4.55
C GLU A 42 6.27 -9.15 4.65
N LEU A 43 5.82 -8.33 3.71
CA LEU A 43 4.43 -7.88 3.72
C LEU A 43 3.45 -9.02 3.55
N LYS A 44 3.89 -10.13 2.95
CA LYS A 44 3.02 -11.27 2.74
C LYS A 44 2.53 -11.87 4.05
N THR A 45 3.32 -11.74 5.11
CA THR A 45 2.98 -12.31 6.41
C THR A 45 2.28 -11.31 7.32
N LYS A 46 2.03 -10.10 6.83
CA LYS A 46 1.43 -9.05 7.64
C LYS A 46 0.08 -8.67 7.09
N ASP A 47 -0.82 -8.32 8.00
CA ASP A 47 -2.09 -7.74 7.59
C ASP A 47 -1.89 -6.24 7.43
N PHE A 48 -2.43 -5.70 6.36
CA PHE A 48 -2.37 -4.25 6.17
C PHE A 48 -3.52 -3.83 5.27
N GLN A 49 -3.84 -2.55 5.33
CA GLN A 49 -4.88 -1.96 4.52
C GLN A 49 -4.27 -0.88 3.64
N ILE A 50 -4.89 -0.65 2.51
CA ILE A 50 -4.46 0.42 1.62
C ILE A 50 -5.56 1.48 1.59
N ALA A 51 -5.15 2.73 1.81
CA ALA A 51 -6.03 3.87 1.66
C ALA A 51 -5.63 4.62 0.40
N GLN A 52 -6.61 5.02 -0.37
CA GLN A 52 -6.39 5.84 -1.55
C GLN A 52 -7.17 7.13 -1.36
N ASN A 53 -6.48 8.25 -1.44
CA ASN A 53 -7.09 9.55 -1.22
C ASN A 53 -7.80 9.61 0.14
N LYS A 54 -7.11 9.10 1.16
CA LYS A 54 -7.57 9.11 2.56
C LYS A 54 -8.76 8.22 2.87
N GLU A 55 -9.10 7.32 1.96
CA GLU A 55 -10.18 6.37 2.18
C GLU A 55 -9.68 4.94 2.02
N ILE A 56 -10.04 4.07 2.96
CA ILE A 56 -9.70 2.65 2.84
C ILE A 56 -10.45 2.10 1.62
N VAL A 57 -9.73 1.39 0.77
CA VAL A 57 -10.30 0.88 -0.47
C VAL A 57 -10.20 -0.64 -0.53
N SER A 58 -11.07 -1.23 -1.32
CA SER A 58 -11.07 -2.69 -1.50
C SER A 58 -10.06 -3.11 -2.56
N ASN A 59 -9.80 -4.41 -2.61
CA ASN A 59 -8.86 -4.96 -3.59
C ASN A 59 -9.29 -4.74 -5.04
N SER A 60 -10.58 -4.61 -5.28
CA SER A 60 -11.08 -4.43 -6.64
C SER A 60 -11.08 -2.98 -7.10
N THR A 61 -10.79 -2.05 -6.21
CA THR A 61 -10.72 -0.64 -6.56
C THR A 61 -9.56 -0.39 -7.52
N ARG A 62 -9.79 0.43 -8.53
CA ARG A 62 -8.72 0.79 -9.45
C ARG A 62 -7.81 1.84 -8.80
N VAL A 63 -6.52 1.69 -9.02
CA VAL A 63 -5.56 2.68 -8.58
C VAL A 63 -5.68 3.91 -9.47
N SER A 64 -5.89 5.05 -8.86
CA SER A 64 -6.18 6.28 -9.60
C SER A 64 -5.02 7.25 -9.68
N GLY A 65 -3.91 6.95 -9.05
CA GLY A 65 -2.78 7.88 -9.01
C GLY A 65 -2.85 8.88 -7.87
N GLU A 66 -3.87 8.77 -7.03
CA GLU A 66 -3.98 9.59 -5.83
C GLU A 66 -2.98 9.15 -4.78
N GLU A 67 -2.87 9.92 -3.71
CA GLU A 67 -2.00 9.56 -2.61
C GLU A 67 -2.43 8.23 -2.01
N LEU A 68 -1.46 7.34 -1.83
CA LEU A 68 -1.72 6.01 -1.28
C LEU A 68 -1.01 5.87 0.06
N ALA A 69 -1.63 5.09 0.94
CA ALA A 69 -1.03 4.83 2.24
C ALA A 69 -1.24 3.36 2.60
N LEU A 70 -0.20 2.74 3.12
CA LEU A 70 -0.29 1.40 3.68
C LEU A 70 -0.38 1.55 5.19
N LEU A 71 -1.43 1.01 5.74
CA LEU A 71 -1.75 1.18 7.16
C LEU A 71 -1.75 -0.18 7.86
N PRO A 72 -1.24 -0.25 9.10
CA PRO A 72 -1.38 -1.47 9.87
C PRO A 72 -2.86 -1.75 10.08
N PRO A 73 -3.25 -2.99 10.31
CA PRO A 73 -4.66 -3.27 10.56
C PRO A 73 -5.10 -2.61 11.85
N PHE A 74 -6.34 -2.16 11.87
CA PHE A 74 -6.90 -1.66 13.10
C PHE A 74 -7.12 -2.83 14.03
N SER A 75 -6.59 -2.74 15.21
CA SER A 75 -6.76 -3.80 16.19
C SER A 75 -8.07 -3.64 16.94
N GLY A 76 -9.04 -3.03 16.34
CA GLY A 76 -10.35 -2.92 16.93
C GLY A 76 -10.41 -2.13 18.21
N GLY A 77 -9.37 -1.44 18.42
CA GLY A 77 -9.29 -0.66 19.65
C GLY A 77 -9.92 0.61 19.45
#